data_2d0929758ea5a4142e94e1b84b250a87
#
_entry.id   2d0929758ea5a4142e94e1b84b250a87
#
_cell.length_a   1.000
_cell.length_b   1.000
_cell.length_c   1.000
_cell.angle_alpha   90.00
_cell.angle_beta   90.00
_cell.angle_gamma   90.00
#
_symmetry.space_group_name_H-M   'P 1'
#
loop_
_entity.id
_entity.type
_entity.pdbx_description
1 polymer ?
#
loop_
_entity_poly.entity_id
_entity_poly.type
_entity_poly.pdbx_seq_one_letter_code
_entity_poly.pdbx_strand_id
1 'polypeptide(L)'
;MKNIAIIGSGSWGVALAIHLAKLGNKVKIWSFSEEERDIINNEKRCKFLPNVVLPEGIECSTSYEEVINGSDFIIHVTPSKFTRNTVKQYKQYVTNQPIVICSKGFEEATLMTLDEVIQEEIPNAKIAVLSGPSHAEEVSIAIPTVLVLASKYDAVLKLVQDTFMSDKMRIYTSRDVKGVELGGALKNIIAFCAGVAAGIGLGDNTFAALITRGLAELSRLGVELGGQKETLYGLSGLGDLIVTCLSEHSRNRKAGKLIGQGKTLEETKKEVGMTIESIDNILVAHELGKIHNIEMPIVEAVYGILYNGLKPEEAVNMLMN
;
A
#
# COMPACT_ATOMS: atom_id res chain seq x y z
N MET A 1 -10.02 -12.68 -21.66
CA MET A 1 -8.66 -13.11 -21.24
C MET A 1 -7.70 -11.97 -21.54
N LYS A 2 -6.92 -11.52 -20.55
CA LYS A 2 -5.93 -10.45 -20.62
C LYS A 2 -4.56 -10.97 -20.25
N ASN A 3 -3.51 -10.29 -20.75
CA ASN A 3 -2.12 -10.51 -20.33
C ASN A 3 -1.75 -9.40 -19.33
N ILE A 4 -1.32 -9.75 -18.14
CA ILE A 4 -1.11 -8.79 -17.06
C ILE A 4 0.32 -8.91 -16.54
N ALA A 5 1.03 -7.79 -16.53
CA ALA A 5 2.34 -7.67 -15.91
C ALA A 5 2.20 -7.20 -14.46
N ILE A 6 2.81 -7.89 -13.52
CA ILE A 6 2.87 -7.47 -12.10
C ILE A 6 4.32 -7.25 -11.72
N ILE A 7 4.66 -6.03 -11.33
CA ILE A 7 6.02 -5.66 -10.91
C ILE A 7 6.07 -5.69 -9.39
N GLY A 8 6.52 -6.84 -8.85
CA GLY A 8 6.63 -7.12 -7.42
C GLY A 8 6.01 -8.45 -7.01
N SER A 9 6.83 -9.34 -6.43
CA SER A 9 6.48 -10.69 -5.97
C SER A 9 6.12 -10.79 -4.49
N GLY A 10 5.87 -9.64 -3.83
CA GLY A 10 5.41 -9.60 -2.44
C GLY A 10 4.01 -10.18 -2.26
N SER A 11 3.57 -10.31 -0.99
CA SER A 11 2.24 -10.88 -0.67
C SER A 11 1.09 -10.24 -1.47
N TRP A 12 1.07 -8.92 -1.59
CA TRP A 12 0.01 -8.22 -2.30
C TRP A 12 0.04 -8.46 -3.81
N GLY A 13 1.22 -8.40 -4.44
CA GLY A 13 1.38 -8.71 -5.88
C GLY A 13 0.95 -10.13 -6.21
N VAL A 14 1.33 -11.10 -5.38
CA VAL A 14 0.94 -12.50 -5.55
C VAL A 14 -0.55 -12.71 -5.29
N ALA A 15 -1.15 -12.06 -4.30
CA ALA A 15 -2.60 -12.15 -4.06
C ALA A 15 -3.41 -11.62 -5.25
N LEU A 16 -2.98 -10.50 -5.86
CA LEU A 16 -3.58 -9.97 -7.09
C LEU A 16 -3.38 -10.94 -8.28
N ALA A 17 -2.19 -11.54 -8.41
CA ALA A 17 -1.94 -12.53 -9.44
C ALA A 17 -2.86 -13.74 -9.34
N ILE A 18 -3.06 -14.26 -8.12
CA ILE A 18 -3.98 -15.37 -7.85
C ILE A 18 -5.40 -15.02 -8.25
N HIS A 19 -5.87 -13.84 -7.83
CA HIS A 19 -7.22 -13.37 -8.18
C HIS A 19 -7.41 -13.28 -9.70
N LEU A 20 -6.48 -12.62 -10.39
CA LEU A 20 -6.55 -12.42 -11.83
C LEU A 20 -6.41 -13.72 -12.64
N ALA A 21 -5.55 -14.63 -12.22
CA ALA A 21 -5.40 -15.94 -12.85
C ALA A 21 -6.66 -16.81 -12.68
N LYS A 22 -7.30 -16.79 -11.50
CA LYS A 22 -8.59 -17.47 -11.27
C LYS A 22 -9.72 -16.95 -12.18
N LEU A 23 -9.61 -15.73 -12.67
CA LEU A 23 -10.52 -15.15 -13.68
C LEU A 23 -10.15 -15.50 -15.13
N GLY A 24 -9.18 -16.39 -15.33
CA GLY A 24 -8.77 -16.86 -16.65
C GLY A 24 -7.79 -15.94 -17.38
N ASN A 25 -7.15 -15.00 -16.68
CA ASN A 25 -6.13 -14.15 -17.26
C ASN A 25 -4.74 -14.80 -17.18
N LYS A 26 -3.84 -14.41 -18.08
CA LYS A 26 -2.42 -14.75 -18.03
C LYS A 26 -1.68 -13.70 -17.23
N VAL A 27 -0.96 -14.11 -16.21
CA VAL A 27 -0.27 -13.20 -15.29
C VAL A 27 1.21 -13.51 -15.27
N LYS A 28 2.03 -12.50 -15.54
CA LYS A 28 3.47 -12.56 -15.37
C LYS A 28 3.90 -11.67 -14.22
N ILE A 29 4.64 -12.23 -13.26
CA ILE A 29 5.15 -11.52 -12.09
C ILE A 29 6.64 -11.25 -12.31
N TRP A 30 7.06 -10.03 -12.08
CA TRP A 30 8.49 -9.74 -11.95
C TRP A 30 8.90 -9.89 -10.48
N SER A 31 9.97 -10.65 -10.25
CA SER A 31 10.63 -10.76 -8.95
C SER A 31 12.05 -10.23 -9.02
N PHE A 32 12.46 -9.56 -7.95
CA PHE A 32 13.87 -9.18 -7.74
C PHE A 32 14.76 -10.41 -7.47
N SER A 33 14.19 -11.48 -6.90
CA SER A 33 14.92 -12.66 -6.43
C SER A 33 14.72 -13.85 -7.37
N GLU A 34 15.82 -14.47 -7.80
CA GLU A 34 15.77 -15.73 -8.54
C GLU A 34 15.18 -16.86 -7.70
N GLU A 35 15.48 -16.91 -6.40
CA GLU A 35 14.90 -17.88 -5.48
C GLU A 35 13.36 -17.77 -5.44
N GLU A 36 12.81 -16.57 -5.32
CA GLU A 36 11.36 -16.37 -5.35
C GLU A 36 10.75 -16.75 -6.70
N ARG A 37 11.42 -16.41 -7.81
CA ARG A 37 11.00 -16.83 -9.16
C ARG A 37 10.87 -18.35 -9.21
N ASP A 38 11.87 -19.08 -8.72
CA ASP A 38 11.91 -20.54 -8.77
C ASP A 38 10.84 -21.18 -7.87
N ILE A 39 10.62 -20.64 -6.68
CA ILE A 39 9.53 -21.06 -5.79
C ILE A 39 8.16 -20.85 -6.46
N ILE A 40 7.92 -19.69 -7.08
CA ILE A 40 6.67 -19.39 -7.77
C ILE A 40 6.45 -20.32 -8.96
N ASN A 41 7.46 -20.54 -9.79
CA ASN A 41 7.33 -21.33 -11.01
C ASN A 41 7.26 -22.84 -10.75
N ASN A 42 8.11 -23.36 -9.86
CA ASN A 42 8.30 -24.81 -9.68
C ASN A 42 7.44 -25.37 -8.54
N GLU A 43 7.32 -24.63 -7.42
CA GLU A 43 6.59 -25.11 -6.25
C GLU A 43 5.16 -24.59 -6.21
N LYS A 44 4.79 -23.62 -7.06
CA LYS A 44 3.49 -22.92 -7.06
C LYS A 44 3.14 -22.35 -5.67
N ARG A 45 4.12 -21.73 -5.02
CA ARG A 45 4.01 -21.15 -3.67
C ARG A 45 4.56 -19.73 -3.63
N CYS A 46 4.29 -19.04 -2.54
CA CYS A 46 4.86 -17.74 -2.24
C CYS A 46 5.32 -17.71 -0.78
N LYS A 47 6.56 -17.28 -0.56
CA LYS A 47 7.15 -17.16 0.78
C LYS A 47 6.32 -16.26 1.72
N PHE A 48 5.70 -15.23 1.15
CA PHE A 48 4.92 -14.24 1.90
C PHE A 48 3.43 -14.60 2.06
N LEU A 49 2.98 -15.72 1.45
CA LEU A 49 1.64 -16.30 1.57
C LEU A 49 1.76 -17.83 1.72
N PRO A 50 2.33 -18.33 2.83
CA PRO A 50 2.76 -19.72 2.96
C PRO A 50 1.62 -20.76 2.85
N ASN A 51 0.39 -20.34 3.16
CA ASN A 51 -0.78 -21.24 3.18
C ASN A 51 -1.56 -21.27 1.87
N VAL A 52 -1.01 -20.66 0.79
CA VAL A 52 -1.71 -20.53 -0.49
C VAL A 52 -0.93 -21.24 -1.59
N VAL A 53 -1.64 -22.02 -2.41
CA VAL A 53 -1.11 -22.62 -3.64
C VAL A 53 -1.51 -21.74 -4.83
N LEU A 54 -0.55 -21.41 -5.68
CA LEU A 54 -0.79 -20.58 -6.85
C LEU A 54 -1.50 -21.39 -7.95
N PRO A 55 -2.55 -20.82 -8.58
CA PRO A 55 -3.22 -21.47 -9.72
C PRO A 55 -2.32 -21.46 -10.96
N GLU A 56 -2.69 -22.27 -11.95
CA GLU A 56 -2.12 -22.19 -13.28
C GLU A 56 -2.31 -20.81 -13.91
N GLY A 57 -1.49 -20.45 -14.90
CA GLY A 57 -1.56 -19.15 -15.57
C GLY A 57 -0.73 -18.04 -14.91
N ILE A 58 0.01 -18.37 -13.85
CA ILE A 58 0.99 -17.48 -13.22
C ILE A 58 2.39 -17.95 -13.57
N GLU A 59 3.17 -17.05 -14.16
CA GLU A 59 4.60 -17.21 -14.46
C GLU A 59 5.38 -16.10 -13.74
N CYS A 60 6.61 -16.40 -13.33
CA CYS A 60 7.49 -15.43 -12.70
C CYS A 60 8.82 -15.33 -13.47
N SER A 61 9.31 -14.10 -13.66
CA SER A 61 10.62 -13.84 -14.27
C SER A 61 11.36 -12.74 -13.51
N THR A 62 12.67 -12.72 -13.61
CA THR A 62 13.53 -11.62 -13.17
C THR A 62 13.79 -10.60 -14.28
N SER A 63 13.31 -10.85 -15.51
CA SER A 63 13.39 -9.96 -16.65
C SER A 63 12.16 -9.07 -16.77
N TYR A 64 12.35 -7.74 -16.71
CA TYR A 64 11.26 -6.79 -16.97
C TYR A 64 10.71 -6.93 -18.39
N GLU A 65 11.57 -7.20 -19.38
CA GLU A 65 11.18 -7.36 -20.77
C GLU A 65 10.20 -8.51 -20.94
N GLU A 66 10.52 -9.69 -20.39
CA GLU A 66 9.66 -10.87 -20.47
C GLU A 66 8.31 -10.67 -19.80
N VAL A 67 8.27 -9.89 -18.71
CA VAL A 67 7.05 -9.64 -17.95
C VAL A 67 6.17 -8.60 -18.62
N ILE A 68 6.74 -7.53 -19.15
CA ILE A 68 5.97 -6.37 -19.65
C ILE A 68 5.56 -6.55 -21.11
N ASN A 69 6.41 -7.16 -21.94
CA ASN A 69 6.11 -7.28 -23.37
C ASN A 69 4.81 -8.04 -23.63
N GLY A 70 3.90 -7.43 -24.40
CA GLY A 70 2.59 -7.97 -24.73
C GLY A 70 1.55 -7.92 -23.62
N SER A 71 1.82 -7.23 -22.50
CA SER A 71 0.81 -7.01 -21.47
C SER A 71 -0.23 -5.95 -21.88
N ASP A 72 -1.48 -6.13 -21.43
CA ASP A 72 -2.57 -5.16 -21.61
C ASP A 72 -2.43 -3.98 -20.64
N PHE A 73 -1.92 -4.23 -19.43
CA PHE A 73 -1.56 -3.23 -18.42
C PHE A 73 -0.54 -3.77 -17.43
N ILE A 74 0.08 -2.86 -16.68
CA ILE A 74 1.11 -3.14 -15.70
C ILE A 74 0.57 -2.83 -14.31
N ILE A 75 0.73 -3.74 -13.35
CA ILE A 75 0.48 -3.51 -11.93
C ILE A 75 1.83 -3.24 -11.25
N HIS A 76 2.02 -2.03 -10.72
CA HIS A 76 3.19 -1.65 -9.94
C HIS A 76 2.88 -1.84 -8.45
N VAL A 77 3.61 -2.76 -7.79
CA VAL A 77 3.32 -3.19 -6.41
C VAL A 77 4.59 -3.46 -5.60
N THR A 78 5.69 -2.77 -5.95
CA THR A 78 6.92 -2.79 -5.16
C THR A 78 6.78 -1.89 -3.92
N PRO A 79 7.59 -2.07 -2.84
CA PRO A 79 7.61 -1.12 -1.74
C PRO A 79 7.90 0.31 -2.21
N SER A 80 7.22 1.30 -1.61
CA SER A 80 7.22 2.69 -2.05
C SER A 80 8.61 3.27 -2.30
N LYS A 81 9.55 3.04 -1.39
CA LYS A 81 10.94 3.50 -1.48
C LYS A 81 11.73 2.98 -2.69
N PHE A 82 11.28 1.92 -3.33
CA PHE A 82 11.93 1.37 -4.52
C PHE A 82 11.25 1.77 -5.83
N THR A 83 10.13 2.51 -5.78
CA THR A 83 9.32 2.84 -6.97
C THR A 83 10.16 3.49 -8.05
N ARG A 84 10.85 4.58 -7.78
CA ARG A 84 11.67 5.30 -8.79
C ARG A 84 12.72 4.41 -9.43
N ASN A 85 13.49 3.69 -8.62
CA ASN A 85 14.54 2.82 -9.14
C ASN A 85 13.98 1.68 -9.99
N THR A 86 12.85 1.11 -9.59
CA THR A 86 12.16 0.06 -10.33
C THR A 86 11.62 0.60 -11.65
N VAL A 87 10.98 1.78 -11.64
CA VAL A 87 10.44 2.42 -12.85
C VAL A 87 11.55 2.75 -13.84
N LYS A 88 12.69 3.30 -13.39
CA LYS A 88 13.86 3.59 -14.25
C LYS A 88 14.35 2.36 -14.99
N GLN A 89 14.28 1.17 -14.38
CA GLN A 89 14.74 -0.07 -15.01
C GLN A 89 13.75 -0.59 -16.06
N TYR A 90 12.44 -0.46 -15.82
CA TYR A 90 11.45 -1.04 -16.72
C TYR A 90 10.85 -0.05 -17.73
N LYS A 91 11.02 1.26 -17.58
CA LYS A 91 10.36 2.27 -18.41
C LYS A 91 10.61 2.11 -19.92
N GLN A 92 11.77 1.58 -20.31
CA GLN A 92 12.10 1.32 -21.71
C GLN A 92 11.23 0.25 -22.38
N TYR A 93 10.58 -0.61 -21.60
CA TYR A 93 9.69 -1.67 -22.08
C TYR A 93 8.21 -1.24 -22.07
N VAL A 94 7.92 -0.09 -21.48
CA VAL A 94 6.55 0.47 -21.48
C VAL A 94 6.30 1.19 -22.81
N THR A 95 5.29 0.73 -23.53
CA THR A 95 4.88 1.36 -24.80
C THR A 95 3.62 2.20 -24.63
N ASN A 96 2.47 1.56 -24.38
CA ASN A 96 1.19 2.23 -24.18
C ASN A 96 0.37 1.62 -23.03
N GLN A 97 0.94 0.65 -22.32
CA GLN A 97 0.26 -0.02 -21.23
C GLN A 97 -0.05 0.96 -20.11
N PRO A 98 -1.29 1.03 -19.62
CA PRO A 98 -1.59 1.73 -18.39
C PRO A 98 -0.82 1.11 -17.21
N ILE A 99 -0.43 1.94 -16.24
CA ILE A 99 0.24 1.53 -15.02
C ILE A 99 -0.73 1.68 -13.86
N VAL A 100 -1.05 0.57 -13.19
CA VAL A 100 -1.92 0.52 -12.01
C VAL A 100 -1.04 0.45 -10.78
N ILE A 101 -1.01 1.51 -10.00
CA ILE A 101 -0.24 1.60 -8.76
C ILE A 101 -1.04 0.92 -7.64
N CYS A 102 -0.46 -0.11 -7.05
CA CYS A 102 -1.01 -0.82 -5.88
C CYS A 102 -0.11 -0.68 -4.64
N SER A 103 1.05 -0.02 -4.79
CA SER A 103 1.93 0.39 -3.70
C SER A 103 1.31 1.54 -2.92
N LYS A 104 1.63 1.63 -1.62
CA LYS A 104 1.05 2.65 -0.71
C LYS A 104 2.18 3.36 0.02
N GLY A 105 2.39 4.64 -0.27
CA GLY A 105 3.45 5.42 0.36
C GLY A 105 3.88 6.62 -0.48
N PHE A 106 5.02 7.16 -0.11
CA PHE A 106 5.66 8.30 -0.75
C PHE A 106 7.10 7.97 -1.13
N GLU A 107 7.69 8.81 -1.95
CA GLU A 107 9.14 8.90 -2.10
C GLU A 107 9.69 9.90 -1.08
N GLU A 108 10.53 9.42 -0.16
CA GLU A 108 11.05 10.23 0.95
C GLU A 108 11.89 11.44 0.45
N ALA A 109 12.75 11.21 -0.54
CA ALA A 109 13.70 12.23 -1.00
C ALA A 109 13.04 13.47 -1.64
N THR A 110 11.86 13.29 -2.25
CA THR A 110 11.15 14.36 -2.98
C THR A 110 9.81 14.72 -2.36
N LEU A 111 9.34 13.96 -1.37
CA LEU A 111 8.01 14.02 -0.76
C LEU A 111 6.86 13.75 -1.76
N MET A 112 7.18 13.23 -2.94
CA MET A 112 6.22 12.96 -4.01
C MET A 112 5.36 11.73 -3.70
N THR A 113 4.11 11.77 -4.17
CA THR A 113 3.28 10.56 -4.30
C THR A 113 3.80 9.69 -5.45
N LEU A 114 3.43 8.40 -5.46
CA LEU A 114 4.00 7.46 -6.42
C LEU A 114 3.52 7.70 -7.85
N ASP A 115 2.32 8.27 -8.03
CA ASP A 115 1.85 8.70 -9.36
C ASP A 115 2.73 9.82 -9.93
N GLU A 116 3.13 10.78 -9.09
CA GLU A 116 4.05 11.86 -9.48
C GLU A 116 5.43 11.30 -9.86
N VAL A 117 5.96 10.38 -9.06
CA VAL A 117 7.24 9.69 -9.33
C VAL A 117 7.19 8.96 -10.68
N ILE A 118 6.13 8.20 -10.93
CA ILE A 118 5.98 7.46 -12.19
C ILE A 118 5.77 8.42 -13.36
N GLN A 119 4.99 9.50 -13.18
CA GLN A 119 4.74 10.49 -14.20
C GLN A 119 6.02 11.26 -14.58
N GLU A 120 6.91 11.52 -13.62
CA GLU A 120 8.23 12.14 -13.88
C GLU A 120 9.13 11.22 -14.72
N GLU A 121 9.17 9.92 -14.40
CA GLU A 121 9.98 8.94 -15.12
C GLU A 121 9.41 8.54 -16.48
N ILE A 122 8.08 8.55 -16.62
CA ILE A 122 7.33 8.20 -17.84
C ILE A 122 6.26 9.27 -18.09
N PRO A 123 6.59 10.41 -18.71
CA PRO A 123 5.72 11.60 -18.81
C PRO A 123 4.34 11.34 -19.44
N ASN A 124 4.22 10.34 -20.33
CA ASN A 124 2.97 9.99 -21.01
C ASN A 124 2.26 8.78 -20.41
N ALA A 125 2.66 8.32 -19.22
CA ALA A 125 2.02 7.17 -18.57
C ALA A 125 0.55 7.44 -18.30
N LYS A 126 -0.31 6.47 -18.64
CA LYS A 126 -1.71 6.46 -18.23
C LYS A 126 -1.79 5.76 -16.87
N ILE A 127 -1.89 6.53 -15.82
CA ILE A 127 -1.83 6.03 -14.45
C ILE A 127 -3.22 5.78 -13.89
N ALA A 128 -3.35 4.69 -13.14
CA ALA A 128 -4.43 4.42 -12.23
C ALA A 128 -3.87 4.02 -10.85
N VAL A 129 -4.63 4.24 -9.79
CA VAL A 129 -4.30 3.82 -8.42
C VAL A 129 -5.39 2.88 -7.92
N LEU A 130 -5.01 1.72 -7.42
CA LEU A 130 -5.91 0.73 -6.82
C LEU A 130 -5.63 0.64 -5.32
N SER A 131 -6.62 0.97 -4.50
CA SER A 131 -6.48 1.00 -3.04
C SER A 131 -7.79 0.62 -2.34
N GLY A 132 -7.74 0.42 -1.02
CA GLY A 132 -8.88 0.06 -0.19
C GLY A 132 -8.56 -1.05 0.81
N PRO A 133 -9.55 -1.50 1.61
CA PRO A 133 -9.39 -2.54 2.61
C PRO A 133 -9.11 -3.90 1.95
N SER A 134 -7.85 -4.34 1.97
CA SER A 134 -7.41 -5.51 1.19
C SER A 134 -6.16 -6.16 1.76
N HIS A 135 -6.32 -7.00 2.79
CA HIS A 135 -5.22 -7.86 3.22
C HIS A 135 -4.95 -8.95 2.18
N ALA A 136 -3.68 -9.12 1.84
CA ALA A 136 -3.25 -10.11 0.83
C ALA A 136 -3.67 -11.52 1.21
N GLU A 137 -3.63 -11.84 2.49
CA GLU A 137 -4.03 -13.11 3.07
C GLU A 137 -5.49 -13.43 2.77
N GLU A 138 -6.38 -12.46 2.90
CA GLU A 138 -7.83 -12.62 2.64
C GLU A 138 -8.13 -12.67 1.13
N VAL A 139 -7.53 -11.79 0.36
CA VAL A 139 -7.72 -11.74 -1.11
C VAL A 139 -7.26 -13.03 -1.77
N SER A 140 -6.12 -13.58 -1.34
CA SER A 140 -5.55 -14.81 -1.91
C SER A 140 -6.44 -16.04 -1.77
N ILE A 141 -7.26 -16.08 -0.71
CA ILE A 141 -8.24 -17.16 -0.45
C ILE A 141 -9.67 -16.76 -0.87
N ALA A 142 -9.82 -15.68 -1.64
CA ALA A 142 -11.06 -15.21 -2.22
C ALA A 142 -12.15 -14.80 -1.20
N ILE A 143 -11.75 -14.22 -0.07
CA ILE A 143 -12.70 -13.52 0.82
C ILE A 143 -13.21 -12.27 0.10
N PRO A 144 -14.53 -11.99 0.14
CA PRO A 144 -15.10 -10.83 -0.53
C PRO A 144 -14.40 -9.52 -0.15
N THR A 145 -13.89 -8.82 -1.15
CA THR A 145 -13.09 -7.62 -1.00
C THR A 145 -13.62 -6.50 -1.89
N VAL A 146 -13.60 -5.28 -1.37
CA VAL A 146 -14.06 -4.09 -2.08
C VAL A 146 -12.93 -3.08 -2.17
N LEU A 147 -12.62 -2.61 -3.40
CA LEU A 147 -11.54 -1.67 -3.66
C LEU A 147 -12.06 -0.45 -4.44
N VAL A 148 -11.26 0.60 -4.48
CA VAL A 148 -11.45 1.75 -5.35
C VAL A 148 -10.28 1.86 -6.32
N LEU A 149 -10.63 2.06 -7.60
CA LEU A 149 -9.71 2.32 -8.70
C LEU A 149 -9.88 3.78 -9.13
N ALA A 150 -8.83 4.58 -9.05
CA ALA A 150 -8.85 5.96 -9.49
C ALA A 150 -7.97 6.18 -10.72
N SER A 151 -8.47 6.91 -11.70
CA SER A 151 -7.71 7.33 -12.90
C SER A 151 -8.38 8.52 -13.57
N LYS A 152 -7.58 9.34 -14.24
CA LYS A 152 -8.08 10.42 -15.12
C LYS A 152 -8.61 9.89 -16.47
N TYR A 153 -8.35 8.62 -16.81
CA TYR A 153 -8.63 8.01 -18.11
C TYR A 153 -9.77 6.98 -18.01
N ASP A 154 -10.92 7.25 -18.66
CA ASP A 154 -12.08 6.34 -18.66
C ASP A 154 -11.77 4.96 -19.23
N ALA A 155 -11.00 4.91 -20.29
CA ALA A 155 -10.59 3.64 -20.90
C ALA A 155 -9.77 2.77 -19.93
N VAL A 156 -8.93 3.39 -19.09
CA VAL A 156 -8.15 2.69 -18.06
C VAL A 156 -9.06 2.20 -16.94
N LEU A 157 -9.96 3.05 -16.45
CA LEU A 157 -10.94 2.65 -15.44
C LEU A 157 -11.75 1.43 -15.90
N LYS A 158 -12.28 1.50 -17.12
CA LYS A 158 -13.07 0.40 -17.68
C LYS A 158 -12.25 -0.88 -17.85
N LEU A 159 -11.06 -0.79 -18.46
CA LEU A 159 -10.18 -1.93 -18.70
C LEU A 159 -9.86 -2.68 -17.41
N VAL A 160 -9.39 -1.94 -16.40
CA VAL A 160 -8.94 -2.52 -15.13
C VAL A 160 -10.14 -3.02 -14.31
N GLN A 161 -11.21 -2.23 -14.21
CA GLN A 161 -12.44 -2.64 -13.51
C GLN A 161 -13.00 -3.94 -14.09
N ASP A 162 -13.21 -4.02 -15.40
CA ASP A 162 -13.76 -5.22 -16.08
C ASP A 162 -12.85 -6.45 -15.88
N THR A 163 -11.54 -6.24 -15.72
CA THR A 163 -10.58 -7.33 -15.54
C THR A 163 -10.56 -7.88 -14.10
N PHE A 164 -10.82 -7.03 -13.11
CA PHE A 164 -10.78 -7.39 -11.68
C PHE A 164 -12.13 -7.83 -11.11
N MET A 165 -13.24 -7.36 -11.67
CA MET A 165 -14.59 -7.61 -11.14
C MET A 165 -14.95 -9.08 -11.12
N SER A 166 -15.49 -9.54 -9.96
CA SER A 166 -15.99 -10.90 -9.77
C SER A 166 -17.03 -10.93 -8.63
N ASP A 167 -17.53 -12.12 -8.29
CA ASP A 167 -18.34 -12.35 -7.08
C ASP A 167 -17.55 -12.18 -5.77
N LYS A 168 -16.22 -12.16 -5.84
CA LYS A 168 -15.30 -12.00 -4.70
C LYS A 168 -14.59 -10.66 -4.67
N MET A 169 -14.61 -9.88 -5.74
CA MET A 169 -13.97 -8.58 -5.79
C MET A 169 -14.83 -7.53 -6.47
N ARG A 170 -15.18 -6.49 -5.75
CA ARG A 170 -15.90 -5.33 -6.25
C ARG A 170 -14.95 -4.14 -6.40
N ILE A 171 -14.92 -3.52 -7.57
CA ILE A 171 -14.14 -2.31 -7.84
C ILE A 171 -15.10 -1.14 -8.07
N TYR A 172 -14.99 -0.11 -7.22
CA TYR A 172 -15.58 1.20 -7.48
C TYR A 172 -14.58 2.09 -8.20
N THR A 173 -15.06 3.00 -9.03
CA THR A 173 -14.21 3.92 -9.79
C THR A 173 -14.26 5.32 -9.21
N SER A 174 -13.15 6.05 -9.33
CA SER A 174 -12.99 7.46 -8.92
C SER A 174 -12.18 8.23 -9.95
N ARG A 175 -12.30 9.56 -9.95
CA ARG A 175 -11.41 10.47 -10.68
C ARG A 175 -10.34 11.09 -9.78
N ASP A 176 -10.50 10.96 -8.49
CA ASP A 176 -9.59 11.49 -7.48
C ASP A 176 -8.41 10.55 -7.24
N VAL A 177 -7.43 10.57 -8.15
CA VAL A 177 -6.19 9.78 -8.06
C VAL A 177 -5.45 10.16 -6.78
N LYS A 178 -5.29 11.47 -6.52
CA LYS A 178 -4.54 11.99 -5.37
C LYS A 178 -5.17 11.56 -4.05
N GLY A 179 -6.49 11.69 -3.89
CA GLY A 179 -7.17 11.29 -2.66
C GLY A 179 -7.10 9.79 -2.39
N VAL A 180 -7.22 8.94 -3.44
CA VAL A 180 -7.10 7.48 -3.28
C VAL A 180 -5.69 7.09 -2.87
N GLU A 181 -4.66 7.71 -3.43
CA GLU A 181 -3.27 7.43 -3.11
C GLU A 181 -2.89 7.89 -1.70
N LEU A 182 -3.23 9.14 -1.36
CA LEU A 182 -2.97 9.72 -0.03
C LEU A 182 -3.66 8.94 1.09
N GLY A 183 -4.93 8.53 0.89
CA GLY A 183 -5.64 7.68 1.85
C GLY A 183 -4.85 6.39 2.15
N GLY A 184 -4.39 5.71 1.12
CA GLY A 184 -3.59 4.48 1.26
C GLY A 184 -2.22 4.69 1.91
N ALA A 185 -1.54 5.80 1.60
CA ALA A 185 -0.21 6.10 2.14
C ALA A 185 -0.26 6.50 3.63
N LEU A 186 -1.14 7.44 3.96
CA LEU A 186 -1.19 8.05 5.30
C LEU A 186 -1.77 7.13 6.38
N LYS A 187 -2.74 6.26 6.03
CA LYS A 187 -3.37 5.32 7.00
C LYS A 187 -2.36 4.47 7.77
N ASN A 188 -1.26 4.11 7.15
CA ASN A 188 -0.24 3.24 7.73
C ASN A 188 0.38 3.84 9.00
N ILE A 189 0.45 5.17 9.09
CA ILE A 189 0.95 5.93 10.23
C ILE A 189 0.02 5.74 11.43
N ILE A 190 -1.29 5.90 11.21
CA ILE A 190 -2.28 5.73 12.27
C ILE A 190 -2.36 4.28 12.72
N ALA A 191 -2.21 3.33 11.79
CA ALA A 191 -2.14 1.91 12.13
C ALA A 191 -0.92 1.57 13.00
N PHE A 192 0.21 2.22 12.77
CA PHE A 192 1.38 2.10 13.65
C PHE A 192 1.08 2.66 15.04
N CYS A 193 0.48 3.87 15.13
CA CYS A 193 0.06 4.47 16.40
C CYS A 193 -0.93 3.57 17.17
N ALA A 194 -1.92 2.99 16.47
CA ALA A 194 -2.84 2.00 17.06
C ALA A 194 -2.08 0.77 17.58
N GLY A 195 -1.04 0.33 16.88
CA GLY A 195 -0.13 -0.70 17.35
C GLY A 195 0.57 -0.32 18.65
N VAL A 196 1.14 0.88 18.73
CA VAL A 196 1.79 1.39 19.95
C VAL A 196 0.82 1.38 21.13
N ALA A 197 -0.40 1.89 20.91
CA ALA A 197 -1.46 1.88 21.92
C ALA A 197 -1.80 0.45 22.40
N ALA A 198 -1.85 -0.53 21.49
CA ALA A 198 -2.04 -1.94 21.84
C ALA A 198 -0.85 -2.49 22.65
N GLY A 199 0.38 -2.10 22.29
CA GLY A 199 1.60 -2.54 22.95
C GLY A 199 1.69 -2.14 24.41
N ILE A 200 1.22 -0.95 24.75
CA ILE A 200 1.14 -0.41 26.12
C ILE A 200 -0.17 -0.78 26.85
N GLY A 201 -1.04 -1.60 26.24
CA GLY A 201 -2.23 -2.14 26.88
C GLY A 201 -3.45 -1.22 26.89
N LEU A 202 -3.56 -0.23 25.99
CA LEU A 202 -4.76 0.61 25.88
C LEU A 202 -5.91 -0.14 25.19
N GLY A 203 -7.14 0.23 25.54
CA GLY A 203 -8.36 -0.47 25.14
C GLY A 203 -9.12 0.14 23.98
N ASP A 204 -10.31 -0.40 23.70
CA ASP A 204 -11.14 -0.08 22.53
C ASP A 204 -11.54 1.38 22.39
N ASN A 205 -11.77 2.08 23.50
CA ASN A 205 -12.09 3.52 23.50
C ASN A 205 -10.93 4.34 22.89
N THR A 206 -9.69 3.96 23.21
CA THR A 206 -8.49 4.60 22.65
C THR A 206 -8.37 4.30 21.16
N PHE A 207 -8.62 3.06 20.72
CA PHE A 207 -8.62 2.72 19.30
C PHE A 207 -9.66 3.52 18.52
N ALA A 208 -10.89 3.63 19.03
CA ALA A 208 -11.93 4.43 18.41
C ALA A 208 -11.53 5.91 18.28
N ALA A 209 -10.95 6.48 19.35
CA ALA A 209 -10.46 7.86 19.35
C ALA A 209 -9.31 8.06 18.36
N LEU A 210 -8.33 7.14 18.32
CA LEU A 210 -7.19 7.19 17.38
C LEU A 210 -7.65 7.10 15.93
N ILE A 211 -8.56 6.21 15.59
CA ILE A 211 -9.10 6.08 14.23
C ILE A 211 -9.82 7.37 13.83
N THR A 212 -10.66 7.92 14.72
CA THR A 212 -11.45 9.13 14.43
C THR A 212 -10.54 10.36 14.28
N ARG A 213 -9.64 10.59 15.24
CA ARG A 213 -8.70 11.71 15.20
C ARG A 213 -7.68 11.56 14.08
N GLY A 214 -7.15 10.34 13.89
CA GLY A 214 -6.23 10.03 12.82
C GLY A 214 -6.83 10.31 11.45
N LEU A 215 -8.08 9.90 11.20
CA LEU A 215 -8.78 10.23 9.96
C LEU A 215 -8.90 11.76 9.76
N ALA A 216 -9.17 12.53 10.82
CA ALA A 216 -9.22 13.97 10.72
C ALA A 216 -7.87 14.59 10.35
N GLU A 217 -6.76 14.09 10.93
CA GLU A 217 -5.41 14.53 10.57
C GLU A 217 -5.07 14.20 9.11
N LEU A 218 -5.29 12.93 8.71
CA LEU A 218 -5.07 12.50 7.33
C LEU A 218 -5.89 13.30 6.33
N SER A 219 -7.14 13.64 6.71
CA SER A 219 -8.02 14.41 5.82
C SER A 219 -7.56 15.86 5.68
N ARG A 220 -7.04 16.49 6.74
CA ARG A 220 -6.48 17.85 6.62
C ARG A 220 -5.31 17.89 5.64
N LEU A 221 -4.32 17.01 5.84
CA LEU A 221 -3.17 16.95 4.96
C LEU A 221 -3.57 16.48 3.55
N GLY A 222 -4.41 15.47 3.44
CA GLY A 222 -4.83 14.92 2.16
C GLY A 222 -5.60 15.92 1.29
N VAL A 223 -6.45 16.75 1.89
CA VAL A 223 -7.17 17.82 1.17
C VAL A 223 -6.21 18.94 0.76
N GLU A 224 -5.29 19.34 1.62
CA GLU A 224 -4.28 20.35 1.30
C GLU A 224 -3.40 19.90 0.12
N LEU A 225 -3.09 18.61 0.02
CA LEU A 225 -2.33 18.03 -1.09
C LEU A 225 -3.17 17.76 -2.35
N GLY A 226 -4.44 18.18 -2.36
CA GLY A 226 -5.31 18.13 -3.54
C GLY A 226 -6.24 16.91 -3.64
N GLY A 227 -6.31 16.07 -2.61
CA GLY A 227 -7.30 14.99 -2.51
C GLY A 227 -8.68 15.51 -2.09
N GLN A 228 -9.74 14.78 -2.47
CA GLN A 228 -11.10 15.11 -2.06
C GLN A 228 -11.42 14.50 -0.70
N LYS A 229 -12.09 15.27 0.15
CA LYS A 229 -12.47 14.84 1.50
C LYS A 229 -13.32 13.56 1.47
N GLU A 230 -14.26 13.48 0.56
CA GLU A 230 -15.15 12.32 0.37
C GLU A 230 -14.37 11.03 0.06
N THR A 231 -13.29 11.14 -0.72
CA THR A 231 -12.40 10.02 -1.03
C THR A 231 -11.67 9.52 0.21
N LEU A 232 -11.19 10.43 1.04
CA LEU A 232 -10.48 10.12 2.28
C LEU A 232 -11.40 9.47 3.34
N TYR A 233 -12.70 9.81 3.33
CA TYR A 233 -13.73 9.15 4.14
C TYR A 233 -14.30 7.87 3.49
N GLY A 234 -13.86 7.53 2.29
CA GLY A 234 -14.25 6.34 1.54
C GLY A 234 -13.38 5.12 1.80
N LEU A 235 -13.38 4.21 0.81
CA LEU A 235 -12.71 2.90 0.91
C LEU A 235 -11.18 3.00 1.09
N SER A 236 -10.51 3.89 0.33
CA SER A 236 -9.05 4.02 0.38
C SER A 236 -8.52 4.75 1.61
N GLY A 237 -9.36 5.59 2.23
CA GLY A 237 -9.03 6.28 3.48
C GLY A 237 -9.60 5.53 4.69
N LEU A 238 -10.82 5.88 5.13
CA LEU A 238 -11.45 5.32 6.33
C LEU A 238 -11.56 3.79 6.30
N GLY A 239 -12.00 3.21 5.19
CA GLY A 239 -12.17 1.75 5.08
C GLY A 239 -10.86 0.99 5.30
N ASP A 240 -9.81 1.43 4.60
CA ASP A 240 -8.47 0.84 4.71
C ASP A 240 -7.79 1.16 6.05
N LEU A 241 -8.08 2.33 6.64
CA LEU A 241 -7.63 2.71 7.97
C LEU A 241 -8.20 1.75 9.06
N ILE A 242 -9.52 1.53 9.05
CA ILE A 242 -10.18 0.66 10.03
C ILE A 242 -9.57 -0.75 9.99
N VAL A 243 -9.54 -1.37 8.80
CA VAL A 243 -9.03 -2.73 8.68
C VAL A 243 -7.55 -2.83 9.09
N THR A 244 -6.74 -1.82 8.77
CA THR A 244 -5.30 -1.82 9.08
C THR A 244 -5.03 -1.60 10.57
N CYS A 245 -5.84 -0.79 11.26
CA CYS A 245 -5.71 -0.55 12.69
C CYS A 245 -6.17 -1.76 13.55
N LEU A 246 -7.13 -2.53 13.08
CA LEU A 246 -7.74 -3.61 13.86
C LEU A 246 -7.17 -5.00 13.53
N SER A 247 -6.65 -5.21 12.32
CA SER A 247 -6.19 -6.52 11.86
C SER A 247 -4.83 -6.93 12.42
N GLU A 248 -4.70 -8.19 12.81
CA GLU A 248 -3.43 -8.82 13.15
C GLU A 248 -2.53 -9.06 11.92
N HIS A 249 -3.07 -9.01 10.69
CA HIS A 249 -2.29 -9.09 9.45
C HIS A 249 -1.54 -7.79 9.15
N SER A 250 -1.87 -6.69 9.84
CA SER A 250 -1.22 -5.40 9.60
C SER A 250 0.21 -5.37 10.14
N ARG A 251 1.17 -5.34 9.21
CA ARG A 251 2.60 -5.18 9.53
C ARG A 251 2.89 -3.88 10.27
N ASN A 252 2.21 -2.79 9.90
CA ASN A 252 2.37 -1.49 10.54
C ASN A 252 1.85 -1.52 11.98
N ARG A 253 0.68 -2.11 12.22
CA ARG A 253 0.14 -2.31 13.56
C ARG A 253 1.04 -3.24 14.40
N LYS A 254 1.52 -4.35 13.81
CA LYS A 254 2.47 -5.25 14.48
C LYS A 254 3.75 -4.51 14.90
N ALA A 255 4.31 -3.70 14.00
CA ALA A 255 5.50 -2.92 14.31
C ALA A 255 5.25 -1.94 15.46
N GLY A 256 4.16 -1.19 15.43
CA GLY A 256 3.78 -0.28 16.52
C GLY A 256 3.62 -1.02 17.85
N LYS A 257 2.98 -2.23 17.84
CA LYS A 257 2.80 -3.05 19.05
C LYS A 257 4.15 -3.45 19.67
N LEU A 258 5.11 -3.84 18.85
CA LEU A 258 6.45 -4.20 19.33
C LEU A 258 7.18 -2.99 19.94
N ILE A 259 7.09 -1.82 19.33
CA ILE A 259 7.62 -0.57 19.88
C ILE A 259 6.93 -0.21 21.20
N GLY A 260 5.59 -0.31 21.28
CA GLY A 260 4.84 -0.08 22.51
C GLY A 260 5.19 -1.06 23.63
N GLN A 261 5.66 -2.26 23.30
CA GLN A 261 6.19 -3.25 24.24
C GLN A 261 7.66 -3.00 24.65
N GLY A 262 8.27 -1.90 24.18
CA GLY A 262 9.63 -1.50 24.53
C GLY A 262 10.74 -2.06 23.64
N LYS A 263 10.41 -2.68 22.49
CA LYS A 263 11.42 -3.10 21.51
C LYS A 263 11.98 -1.88 20.76
N THR A 264 13.24 -1.97 20.42
CA THR A 264 13.89 -0.98 19.55
C THR A 264 13.39 -1.09 18.11
N LEU A 265 13.60 -0.04 17.32
CA LEU A 265 13.24 -0.04 15.89
C LEU A 265 13.92 -1.17 15.11
N GLU A 266 15.19 -1.43 15.41
CA GLU A 266 15.97 -2.49 14.74
C GLU A 266 15.45 -3.90 15.08
N GLU A 267 15.15 -4.17 16.35
CA GLU A 267 14.51 -5.42 16.77
C GLU A 267 13.15 -5.61 16.11
N THR A 268 12.37 -4.52 16.03
CA THR A 268 11.05 -4.51 15.39
C THR A 268 11.15 -4.83 13.90
N LYS A 269 12.06 -4.19 13.16
CA LYS A 269 12.30 -4.49 11.74
C LYS A 269 12.67 -5.96 11.52
N LYS A 270 13.56 -6.49 12.38
CA LYS A 270 14.00 -7.89 12.31
C LYS A 270 12.82 -8.86 12.55
N GLU A 271 11.97 -8.58 13.55
CA GLU A 271 10.85 -9.47 13.90
C GLU A 271 9.67 -9.40 12.93
N VAL A 272 9.42 -8.24 12.34
CA VAL A 272 8.42 -8.10 11.27
C VAL A 272 8.90 -8.81 10.00
N GLY A 273 10.20 -8.75 9.69
CA GLY A 273 10.85 -9.46 8.57
C GLY A 273 10.41 -9.02 7.16
N MET A 274 9.61 -7.96 7.06
CA MET A 274 9.07 -7.42 5.82
C MET A 274 9.07 -5.89 5.89
N THR A 275 8.86 -5.22 4.75
CA THR A 275 8.76 -3.75 4.70
C THR A 275 7.64 -3.23 5.59
N ILE A 276 7.94 -2.19 6.37
CA ILE A 276 7.03 -1.46 7.26
C ILE A 276 6.89 -0.05 6.69
N GLU A 277 5.90 0.15 5.84
CA GLU A 277 5.69 1.42 5.10
C GLU A 277 5.48 2.64 6.03
N SER A 278 4.92 2.43 7.22
CA SER A 278 4.70 3.54 8.17
C SER A 278 5.99 4.23 8.59
N ILE A 279 7.12 3.52 8.67
CA ILE A 279 8.40 4.10 9.12
C ILE A 279 8.86 5.17 8.11
N ASP A 280 8.82 4.85 6.82
CA ASP A 280 9.21 5.78 5.77
C ASP A 280 8.15 6.89 5.61
N ASN A 281 6.85 6.53 5.64
CA ASN A 281 5.75 7.48 5.45
C ASN A 281 5.63 8.52 6.57
N ILE A 282 6.06 8.21 7.80
CA ILE A 282 5.98 9.16 8.90
C ILE A 282 6.93 10.34 8.71
N LEU A 283 8.13 10.09 8.17
CA LEU A 283 9.09 11.16 7.83
C LEU A 283 8.48 12.12 6.83
N VAL A 284 7.87 11.58 5.77
CA VAL A 284 7.24 12.38 4.72
C VAL A 284 6.04 13.16 5.24
N ALA A 285 5.15 12.50 6.00
CA ALA A 285 3.95 13.17 6.53
C ALA A 285 4.31 14.29 7.54
N HIS A 286 5.33 14.09 8.38
CA HIS A 286 5.86 15.09 9.30
C HIS A 286 6.39 16.32 8.54
N GLU A 287 7.22 16.11 7.50
CA GLU A 287 7.75 17.22 6.70
C GLU A 287 6.67 17.93 5.89
N LEU A 288 5.73 17.20 5.28
CA LEU A 288 4.59 17.80 4.58
C LEU A 288 3.70 18.60 5.54
N GLY A 289 3.45 18.10 6.75
CA GLY A 289 2.71 18.83 7.78
C GLY A 289 3.36 20.18 8.12
N LYS A 290 4.69 20.21 8.25
CA LYS A 290 5.46 21.45 8.49
C LYS A 290 5.40 22.41 7.28
N ILE A 291 5.67 21.90 6.08
CA ILE A 291 5.67 22.71 4.85
C ILE A 291 4.33 23.39 4.64
N HIS A 292 3.23 22.68 4.88
CA HIS A 292 1.86 23.18 4.68
C HIS A 292 1.24 23.79 5.94
N ASN A 293 1.98 23.86 7.06
CA ASN A 293 1.52 24.38 8.34
C ASN A 293 0.21 23.69 8.83
N ILE A 294 0.19 22.35 8.73
CA ILE A 294 -0.94 21.51 9.15
C ILE A 294 -0.64 20.88 10.51
N GLU A 295 -1.52 21.07 11.47
CA GLU A 295 -1.44 20.41 12.77
C GLU A 295 -1.73 18.91 12.64
N MET A 296 -0.75 18.08 13.00
CA MET A 296 -0.81 16.63 12.91
C MET A 296 -0.29 15.97 14.20
N PRO A 297 -1.00 16.14 15.33
CA PRO A 297 -0.50 15.71 16.65
C PRO A 297 -0.23 14.21 16.75
N ILE A 298 -0.98 13.33 16.06
CA ILE A 298 -0.70 11.89 16.07
C ILE A 298 0.58 11.58 15.26
N VAL A 299 0.77 12.23 14.11
CA VAL A 299 2.00 12.09 13.31
C VAL A 299 3.20 12.58 14.13
N GLU A 300 3.09 13.73 14.80
CA GLU A 300 4.14 14.26 15.67
C GLU A 300 4.48 13.31 16.83
N ALA A 301 3.47 12.73 17.47
CA ALA A 301 3.68 11.75 18.53
C ALA A 301 4.42 10.51 18.04
N VAL A 302 4.03 9.94 16.88
CA VAL A 302 4.71 8.77 16.32
C VAL A 302 6.10 9.11 15.83
N TYR A 303 6.31 10.29 15.23
CA TYR A 303 7.64 10.78 14.86
C TYR A 303 8.53 10.92 16.10
N GLY A 304 8.01 11.49 17.19
CA GLY A 304 8.70 11.60 18.47
C GLY A 304 9.15 10.24 19.03
N ILE A 305 8.26 9.23 18.97
CA ILE A 305 8.58 7.87 19.43
C ILE A 305 9.70 7.25 18.58
N LEU A 306 9.62 7.37 17.25
CA LEU A 306 10.54 6.69 16.35
C LEU A 306 11.92 7.36 16.26
N TYR A 307 11.98 8.69 16.34
CA TYR A 307 13.19 9.45 16.00
C TYR A 307 13.72 10.37 17.10
N ASN A 308 12.89 10.76 18.09
CA ASN A 308 13.28 11.71 19.15
C ASN A 308 13.28 11.08 20.54
N GLY A 309 13.15 9.76 20.67
CA GLY A 309 13.20 9.04 21.95
C GLY A 309 12.03 9.33 22.90
N LEU A 310 10.90 9.87 22.38
CA LEU A 310 9.67 10.05 23.16
C LEU A 310 9.14 8.67 23.58
N LYS A 311 8.82 8.53 24.86
CA LYS A 311 8.25 7.28 25.37
C LYS A 311 6.79 7.15 24.95
N PRO A 312 6.27 5.93 24.64
CA PRO A 312 4.89 5.71 24.28
C PRO A 312 3.87 6.30 25.26
N GLU A 313 4.12 6.19 26.57
CA GLU A 313 3.24 6.71 27.62
C GLU A 313 3.24 8.26 27.64
N GLU A 314 4.38 8.88 27.37
CA GLU A 314 4.49 10.35 27.26
C GLU A 314 3.74 10.86 26.02
N ALA A 315 3.80 10.12 24.91
CA ALA A 315 3.04 10.44 23.70
C ALA A 315 1.51 10.39 23.95
N VAL A 316 1.02 9.42 24.73
CA VAL A 316 -0.40 9.37 25.13
C VAL A 316 -0.78 10.62 25.93
N ASN A 317 0.04 11.00 26.93
CA ASN A 317 -0.21 12.19 27.71
C ASN A 317 -0.24 13.47 26.84
N MET A 318 0.66 13.56 25.85
CA MET A 318 0.68 14.67 24.90
C MET A 318 -0.60 14.77 24.05
N LEU A 319 -1.15 13.61 23.66
CA LEU A 319 -2.38 13.55 22.85
C LEU A 319 -3.67 13.76 23.67
N MET A 320 -3.61 13.64 25.01
CA MET A 320 -4.77 13.83 25.89
C MET A 320 -4.90 15.27 26.41
N ASN A 321 -3.85 16.08 26.34
CA ASN A 321 -3.82 17.48 26.72
C ASN A 321 -4.03 18.42 25.51
#